data_27483370d3a4d831ce00d70e10056a75
#
_entry.id   27483370d3a4d831ce00d70e10056a75
#
_cell.length_a   1.000
_cell.length_b   1.000
_cell.length_c   1.000
_cell.angle_alpha   90.00
_cell.angle_beta   90.00
_cell.angle_gamma   90.00
#
_symmetry.space_group_name_H-M   'P 1'
#
loop_
_entity.id
_entity.type
_entity.pdbx_description
1 polymer ?
#
loop_
_entity_poly.entity_id
_entity_poly.type
_entity_poly.pdbx_seq_one_letter_code
_entity_poly.pdbx_strand_id
1 'polypeptide(L)'
;TAFAAQEEGIKSIGIIRGEKLFPLNPSLYFAKEQGMQIYYVNRSDYQLKHTKEFISNLKEKFGNFYLVPEGGTNELAIRGTSEILNENDIQDYICCAVGTGGTIAGIINTSNRTQKIIGFPAIKGFDNLQVDIKKWTNKKNWILNNDYVCGGYAKASKELIDFIHEFYKSQSIPLDVVYTAKMMMGILDLIKKDYFKRDSSILAIHTGGLQGNKGMNERFGYNLPIN
;
A
#
# COMPACT_ATOMS: atom_id res chain seq x y z
N THR A 1 -5.02 5.27 -9.46
CA THR A 1 -6.41 5.45 -9.95
C THR A 1 -6.47 6.56 -11.00
N ALA A 2 -6.09 7.83 -10.68
CA ALA A 2 -6.23 8.96 -11.63
C ALA A 2 -5.54 8.68 -12.97
N PHE A 3 -4.26 8.34 -12.95
CA PHE A 3 -3.48 8.00 -14.15
C PHE A 3 -4.12 6.84 -14.94
N ALA A 4 -4.43 5.72 -14.28
CA ALA A 4 -5.04 4.57 -14.97
C ALA A 4 -6.41 4.90 -15.58
N ALA A 5 -7.21 5.75 -14.90
CA ALA A 5 -8.48 6.21 -15.45
C ALA A 5 -8.28 7.09 -16.69
N GLN A 6 -7.26 7.94 -16.70
CA GLN A 6 -6.91 8.77 -17.85
C GLN A 6 -6.48 7.92 -19.05
N GLU A 7 -5.59 6.95 -18.84
CA GLU A 7 -5.13 6.03 -19.91
C GLU A 7 -6.29 5.26 -20.56
N GLU A 8 -7.30 4.89 -19.77
CA GLU A 8 -8.48 4.17 -20.23
C GLU A 8 -9.64 5.09 -20.68
N GLY A 9 -9.43 6.41 -20.71
CA GLY A 9 -10.48 7.37 -21.06
C GLY A 9 -11.66 7.42 -20.10
N ILE A 10 -11.49 6.95 -18.85
CA ILE A 10 -12.54 6.87 -17.83
C ILE A 10 -12.51 8.14 -16.95
N LYS A 11 -13.66 8.77 -16.75
CA LYS A 11 -13.79 9.88 -15.79
C LYS A 11 -13.58 9.37 -14.37
N SER A 12 -12.75 10.06 -13.59
CA SER A 12 -12.49 9.70 -12.20
C SER A 12 -12.79 10.83 -11.23
N ILE A 13 -13.27 10.48 -10.03
CA ILE A 13 -13.59 11.42 -8.95
C ILE A 13 -12.89 10.95 -7.69
N GLY A 14 -12.05 11.81 -7.11
CA GLY A 14 -11.39 11.56 -5.83
C GLY A 14 -12.18 12.16 -4.69
N ILE A 15 -12.71 11.32 -3.79
CA ILE A 15 -13.38 11.79 -2.57
C ILE A 15 -12.31 12.00 -1.49
N ILE A 16 -12.00 13.26 -1.20
CA ILE A 16 -10.90 13.65 -0.33
C ILE A 16 -11.44 14.07 1.05
N ARG A 17 -10.88 13.41 2.08
CA ARG A 17 -11.22 13.71 3.47
C ARG A 17 -10.57 15.02 3.93
N GLY A 18 -11.39 15.95 4.41
CA GLY A 18 -10.97 17.22 4.99
C GLY A 18 -11.22 18.40 4.10
N GLU A 19 -10.65 19.54 4.47
CA GLU A 19 -10.86 20.82 3.81
C GLU A 19 -9.95 20.98 2.60
N LYS A 20 -10.38 21.83 1.68
CA LYS A 20 -9.59 22.22 0.52
C LYS A 20 -8.42 23.10 0.97
N LEU A 21 -7.22 22.61 0.82
CA LEU A 21 -5.99 23.35 1.13
C LEU A 21 -5.25 23.74 -0.15
N PHE A 22 -4.63 24.91 -0.13
CA PHE A 22 -3.77 25.41 -1.20
C PHE A 22 -2.39 25.78 -0.64
N PRO A 23 -1.30 25.51 -1.39
CA PRO A 23 -1.28 24.73 -2.63
C PRO A 23 -1.68 23.28 -2.39
N LEU A 24 -2.16 22.59 -3.45
CA LEU A 24 -2.41 21.14 -3.37
C LEU A 24 -1.10 20.40 -3.07
N ASN A 25 -1.19 19.35 -2.26
CA ASN A 25 -0.06 18.46 -2.07
C ASN A 25 0.30 17.75 -3.40
N PRO A 26 1.53 17.23 -3.56
CA PRO A 26 1.99 16.64 -4.81
C PRO A 26 1.09 15.54 -5.39
N SER A 27 0.52 14.69 -4.52
CA SER A 27 -0.35 13.58 -4.96
C SER A 27 -1.70 14.08 -5.49
N LEU A 28 -2.31 15.07 -4.84
CA LEU A 28 -3.57 15.67 -5.32
C LEU A 28 -3.34 16.53 -6.55
N TYR A 29 -2.22 17.25 -6.61
CA TYR A 29 -1.82 17.98 -7.79
C TYR A 29 -1.71 17.05 -9.00
N PHE A 30 -0.93 15.97 -8.87
CA PHE A 30 -0.79 14.96 -9.92
C PHE A 30 -2.14 14.36 -10.33
N ALA A 31 -2.99 13.99 -9.36
CA ALA A 31 -4.30 13.42 -9.67
C ALA A 31 -5.16 14.38 -10.48
N LYS A 32 -5.12 15.67 -10.17
CA LYS A 32 -5.82 16.74 -10.90
C LYS A 32 -5.28 16.90 -12.32
N GLU A 33 -3.96 16.88 -12.51
CA GLU A 33 -3.31 16.94 -13.84
C GLU A 33 -3.71 15.74 -14.71
N GLN A 34 -3.99 14.58 -14.07
CA GLN A 34 -4.51 13.39 -14.75
C GLN A 34 -6.04 13.44 -14.97
N GLY A 35 -6.66 14.62 -14.86
CA GLY A 35 -8.09 14.81 -15.13
C GLY A 35 -9.04 14.35 -14.03
N MET A 36 -8.53 13.95 -12.85
CA MET A 36 -9.39 13.55 -11.73
C MET A 36 -10.13 14.75 -11.14
N GLN A 37 -11.45 14.67 -11.04
CA GLN A 37 -12.24 15.64 -10.29
C GLN A 37 -12.02 15.44 -8.79
N ILE A 38 -11.57 16.47 -8.09
CA ILE A 38 -11.36 16.43 -6.64
C ILE A 38 -12.61 16.94 -5.92
N TYR A 39 -13.19 16.11 -5.05
CA TYR A 39 -14.34 16.47 -4.22
C TYR A 39 -14.00 16.29 -2.74
N TYR A 40 -14.08 17.39 -1.98
CA TYR A 40 -13.77 17.40 -0.56
C TYR A 40 -15.00 17.07 0.28
N VAL A 41 -14.79 16.24 1.29
CA VAL A 41 -15.79 15.85 2.27
C VAL A 41 -15.21 16.09 3.66
N ASN A 42 -15.96 16.71 4.55
CA ASN A 42 -15.51 16.93 5.93
C ASN A 42 -15.20 15.60 6.64
N ARG A 43 -14.48 15.67 7.76
CA ARG A 43 -14.00 14.48 8.45
C ARG A 43 -15.12 13.62 9.05
N SER A 44 -16.19 14.23 9.54
CA SER A 44 -17.36 13.52 10.11
C SER A 44 -18.10 12.75 9.03
N ASP A 45 -18.41 13.39 7.91
CA ASP A 45 -19.12 12.73 6.81
C ASP A 45 -18.28 11.66 6.15
N TYR A 46 -16.95 11.84 6.06
CA TYR A 46 -16.05 10.81 5.55
C TYR A 46 -16.03 9.55 6.41
N GLN A 47 -16.30 9.65 7.72
CA GLN A 47 -16.45 8.46 8.58
C GLN A 47 -17.64 7.60 8.15
N LEU A 48 -18.65 8.19 7.54
CA LEU A 48 -19.85 7.53 7.03
C LEU A 48 -19.70 6.94 5.61
N LYS A 49 -18.50 6.97 5.03
CA LYS A 49 -18.21 6.57 3.63
C LYS A 49 -18.69 5.18 3.21
N HIS A 50 -18.96 4.30 4.17
CA HIS A 50 -19.47 2.95 3.91
C HIS A 50 -21.00 2.82 4.06
N THR A 51 -21.69 3.89 4.47
CA THR A 51 -23.15 3.87 4.64
C THR A 51 -23.86 3.99 3.30
N LYS A 52 -25.03 3.39 3.21
CA LYS A 52 -25.89 3.48 2.02
C LYS A 52 -26.28 4.93 1.73
N GLU A 53 -26.53 5.71 2.77
CA GLU A 53 -26.90 7.13 2.66
C GLU A 53 -25.76 7.95 2.01
N PHE A 54 -24.54 7.82 2.50
CA PHE A 54 -23.39 8.51 1.93
C PHE A 54 -23.20 8.16 0.43
N ILE A 55 -23.32 6.89 0.09
CA ILE A 55 -23.20 6.43 -1.29
C ILE A 55 -24.35 6.94 -2.15
N SER A 56 -25.59 7.01 -1.61
CA SER A 56 -26.75 7.57 -2.31
C SER A 56 -26.53 9.06 -2.63
N ASN A 57 -26.08 9.85 -1.66
CA ASN A 57 -25.78 11.26 -1.85
C ASN A 57 -24.69 11.49 -2.92
N LEU A 58 -23.69 10.63 -3.00
CA LEU A 58 -22.71 10.67 -4.08
C LEU A 58 -23.32 10.33 -5.45
N LYS A 59 -24.25 9.36 -5.50
CA LYS A 59 -24.97 9.01 -6.75
C LYS A 59 -25.87 10.14 -7.24
N GLU A 60 -26.58 10.81 -6.35
CA GLU A 60 -27.38 12.00 -6.69
C GLU A 60 -26.51 13.10 -7.28
N LYS A 61 -25.29 13.27 -6.75
CA LYS A 61 -24.39 14.34 -7.18
C LYS A 61 -23.64 14.03 -8.47
N PHE A 62 -23.20 12.79 -8.64
CA PHE A 62 -22.27 12.41 -9.71
C PHE A 62 -22.84 11.42 -10.72
N GLY A 63 -24.08 10.97 -10.52
CA GLY A 63 -24.68 9.93 -11.34
C GLY A 63 -24.17 8.53 -10.99
N ASN A 64 -24.28 7.61 -11.95
CA ASN A 64 -23.80 6.25 -11.77
C ASN A 64 -22.28 6.18 -11.84
N PHE A 65 -21.66 5.49 -10.89
CA PHE A 65 -20.21 5.26 -10.83
C PHE A 65 -19.88 3.89 -10.26
N TYR A 66 -18.69 3.44 -10.52
CA TYR A 66 -18.07 2.32 -9.81
C TYR A 66 -17.32 2.86 -8.60
N LEU A 67 -17.65 2.37 -7.39
CA LEU A 67 -17.01 2.80 -6.14
C LEU A 67 -15.75 1.98 -5.88
N VAL A 68 -14.60 2.64 -5.93
CA VAL A 68 -13.32 2.08 -5.43
C VAL A 68 -13.19 2.45 -3.95
N PRO A 69 -13.17 1.48 -3.01
CA PRO A 69 -13.08 1.77 -1.59
C PRO A 69 -11.73 2.37 -1.20
N GLU A 70 -11.64 2.97 -0.02
CA GLU A 70 -10.36 3.42 0.55
C GLU A 70 -9.38 2.23 0.65
N GLY A 71 -8.14 2.43 0.17
CA GLY A 71 -7.14 1.36 0.05
C GLY A 71 -7.34 0.43 -1.15
N GLY A 72 -8.43 0.57 -1.91
CA GLY A 72 -8.65 -0.13 -3.18
C GLY A 72 -9.00 -1.63 -3.07
N THR A 73 -9.13 -2.19 -1.86
CA THR A 73 -9.34 -3.62 -1.68
C THR A 73 -10.76 -4.03 -2.04
N ASN A 74 -10.91 -4.78 -3.11
CA ASN A 74 -12.13 -5.43 -3.58
C ASN A 74 -11.77 -6.63 -4.46
N GLU A 75 -12.76 -7.37 -4.94
CA GLU A 75 -12.55 -8.58 -5.75
C GLU A 75 -11.74 -8.32 -7.02
N LEU A 76 -12.03 -7.25 -7.76
CA LEU A 76 -11.30 -6.89 -8.99
C LEU A 76 -9.84 -6.52 -8.69
N ALA A 77 -9.60 -5.78 -7.61
CA ALA A 77 -8.25 -5.43 -7.19
C ALA A 77 -7.43 -6.67 -6.80
N ILE A 78 -8.05 -7.63 -6.11
CA ILE A 78 -7.36 -8.88 -5.75
C ILE A 78 -7.07 -9.72 -7.00
N ARG A 79 -7.98 -9.77 -7.97
CA ARG A 79 -7.71 -10.37 -9.27
C ARG A 79 -6.53 -9.71 -9.97
N GLY A 80 -6.50 -8.38 -10.04
CA GLY A 80 -5.37 -7.65 -10.63
C GLY A 80 -4.05 -7.89 -9.88
N THR A 81 -4.08 -7.89 -8.54
CA THR A 81 -2.85 -8.16 -7.76
C THR A 81 -2.42 -9.63 -7.78
N SER A 82 -3.28 -10.55 -8.20
CA SER A 82 -2.88 -11.94 -8.48
C SER A 82 -1.96 -12.08 -9.69
N GLU A 83 -1.86 -11.06 -10.53
CA GLU A 83 -0.96 -11.02 -11.70
C GLU A 83 0.46 -10.53 -11.35
N ILE A 84 0.71 -10.13 -10.08
CA ILE A 84 2.03 -9.70 -9.63
C ILE A 84 3.05 -10.83 -9.72
N LEU A 85 2.64 -12.05 -9.36
CA LEU A 85 3.48 -13.23 -9.48
C LEU A 85 3.16 -13.99 -10.77
N ASN A 86 4.18 -14.57 -11.35
CA ASN A 86 4.09 -15.43 -12.52
C ASN A 86 4.81 -16.78 -12.26
N GLU A 87 4.78 -17.66 -13.22
CA GLU A 87 5.36 -19.01 -13.12
C GLU A 87 6.88 -19.07 -12.90
N ASN A 88 7.58 -17.98 -13.25
CA ASN A 88 9.04 -17.87 -13.04
C ASN A 88 9.41 -17.37 -11.63
N ASP A 89 8.44 -16.96 -10.83
CA ASP A 89 8.67 -16.52 -9.46
C ASP A 89 8.67 -17.74 -8.53
N ILE A 90 9.82 -18.43 -8.49
CA ILE A 90 10.02 -19.72 -7.80
C ILE A 90 10.64 -19.58 -6.41
N GLN A 91 10.84 -18.38 -5.89
CA GLN A 91 11.50 -18.11 -4.62
C GLN A 91 10.76 -18.77 -3.45
N ASP A 92 11.50 -19.20 -2.43
CA ASP A 92 10.95 -19.92 -1.26
C ASP A 92 10.09 -19.00 -0.37
N TYR A 93 10.48 -17.74 -0.25
CA TYR A 93 9.76 -16.71 0.52
C TYR A 93 9.41 -15.55 -0.36
N ILE A 94 8.17 -15.06 -0.23
CA ILE A 94 7.70 -13.85 -0.88
C ILE A 94 7.26 -12.86 0.18
N CYS A 95 7.88 -11.70 0.18
CA CYS A 95 7.67 -10.63 1.15
C CYS A 95 6.93 -9.45 0.53
N CYS A 96 5.89 -8.98 1.19
CA CYS A 96 5.08 -7.85 0.72
C CYS A 96 4.72 -6.92 1.88
N ALA A 97 4.82 -5.61 1.66
CA ALA A 97 4.28 -4.63 2.59
C ALA A 97 2.74 -4.65 2.56
N VAL A 98 2.10 -4.46 3.73
CA VAL A 98 0.65 -4.63 3.85
C VAL A 98 -0.01 -3.37 4.41
N GLY A 99 -0.97 -2.83 3.65
CA GLY A 99 -1.93 -1.83 4.07
C GLY A 99 -3.27 -2.47 4.42
N THR A 100 -4.24 -2.42 3.52
CA THR A 100 -5.58 -3.01 3.68
C THR A 100 -5.66 -4.50 3.33
N GLY A 101 -4.57 -5.10 2.88
CA GLY A 101 -4.47 -6.54 2.63
C GLY A 101 -4.81 -6.99 1.20
N GLY A 102 -5.25 -6.10 0.31
CA GLY A 102 -5.61 -6.49 -1.06
C GLY A 102 -4.45 -7.04 -1.87
N THR A 103 -3.30 -6.37 -1.86
CA THR A 103 -2.11 -6.80 -2.60
C THR A 103 -1.61 -8.16 -2.12
N ILE A 104 -1.44 -8.33 -0.82
CA ILE A 104 -0.97 -9.62 -0.29
C ILE A 104 -1.96 -10.75 -0.54
N ALA A 105 -3.28 -10.49 -0.53
CA ALA A 105 -4.29 -11.49 -0.84
C ALA A 105 -4.16 -12.02 -2.28
N GLY A 106 -3.92 -11.13 -3.25
CA GLY A 106 -3.64 -11.53 -4.63
C GLY A 106 -2.35 -12.36 -4.74
N ILE A 107 -1.26 -11.92 -4.12
CA ILE A 107 0.01 -12.65 -4.06
C ILE A 107 -0.19 -14.05 -3.45
N ILE A 108 -0.91 -14.16 -2.34
CA ILE A 108 -1.21 -15.45 -1.71
C ILE A 108 -1.99 -16.35 -2.68
N ASN A 109 -3.00 -15.82 -3.38
CA ASN A 109 -3.83 -16.60 -4.28
C ASN A 109 -3.03 -17.18 -5.47
N THR A 110 -2.02 -16.47 -5.97
CA THR A 110 -1.18 -16.92 -7.07
C THR A 110 -0.03 -17.81 -6.58
N SER A 111 0.50 -17.58 -5.38
CA SER A 111 1.65 -18.33 -4.85
C SER A 111 1.45 -19.86 -4.93
N ASN A 112 2.49 -20.61 -5.15
CA ASN A 112 2.42 -22.06 -5.09
C ASN A 112 2.48 -22.59 -3.63
N ARG A 113 2.28 -23.88 -3.43
CA ARG A 113 2.18 -24.47 -2.08
C ARG A 113 3.51 -24.53 -1.32
N THR A 114 4.64 -24.47 -2.02
CA THR A 114 5.97 -24.53 -1.41
C THR A 114 6.46 -23.17 -0.96
N GLN A 115 5.90 -22.08 -1.52
CA GLN A 115 6.24 -20.71 -1.18
C GLN A 115 5.61 -20.29 0.14
N LYS A 116 6.34 -19.53 0.94
CA LYS A 116 5.85 -18.91 2.17
C LYS A 116 5.73 -17.41 2.00
N ILE A 117 4.52 -16.88 2.19
CA ILE A 117 4.25 -15.47 2.04
C ILE A 117 4.35 -14.78 3.39
N ILE A 118 5.14 -13.71 3.47
CA ILE A 118 5.31 -12.91 4.69
C ILE A 118 4.84 -11.48 4.42
N GLY A 119 3.76 -11.09 5.07
CA GLY A 119 3.26 -9.71 5.04
C GLY A 119 3.88 -8.87 6.15
N PHE A 120 4.29 -7.65 5.81
CA PHE A 120 4.81 -6.66 6.74
C PHE A 120 3.82 -5.49 6.87
N PRO A 121 2.96 -5.50 7.89
CA PRO A 121 1.98 -4.46 8.08
C PRO A 121 2.59 -3.09 8.38
N ALA A 122 2.06 -2.06 7.72
CA ALA A 122 2.48 -0.66 7.91
C ALA A 122 1.64 0.12 8.91
N ILE A 123 0.53 -0.48 9.40
CA ILE A 123 -0.50 0.16 10.22
C ILE A 123 -0.57 -0.55 11.59
N LYS A 124 -0.93 0.15 12.66
CA LYS A 124 -1.27 -0.46 13.97
C LYS A 124 -2.75 -0.88 14.03
N GLY A 125 -3.08 -1.86 14.86
CA GLY A 125 -4.47 -2.28 15.09
C GLY A 125 -4.93 -3.43 14.19
N PHE A 126 -4.14 -4.49 14.11
CA PHE A 126 -4.26 -5.58 13.14
C PHE A 126 -5.17 -6.74 13.52
N ASP A 127 -5.85 -6.70 14.63
CA ASP A 127 -6.75 -7.80 15.03
C ASP A 127 -7.72 -8.19 13.91
N ASN A 128 -8.08 -7.23 13.05
CA ASN A 128 -8.97 -7.43 11.92
C ASN A 128 -8.26 -7.74 10.59
N LEU A 129 -7.00 -7.31 10.37
CA LEU A 129 -6.33 -7.46 9.07
C LEU A 129 -6.17 -8.93 8.65
N GLN A 130 -5.80 -9.79 9.58
CA GLN A 130 -5.71 -11.23 9.31
C GLN A 130 -7.08 -11.82 8.96
N VAL A 131 -8.15 -11.37 9.64
CA VAL A 131 -9.53 -11.76 9.34
C VAL A 131 -9.94 -11.25 7.96
N ASP A 132 -9.60 -10.01 7.63
CA ASP A 132 -9.93 -9.42 6.33
C ASP A 132 -9.22 -10.12 5.18
N ILE A 133 -7.93 -10.45 5.32
CA ILE A 133 -7.19 -11.21 4.32
C ILE A 133 -7.82 -12.61 4.14
N LYS A 134 -8.23 -13.28 5.22
CA LYS A 134 -8.90 -14.59 5.16
C LYS A 134 -10.22 -14.60 4.39
N LYS A 135 -10.87 -13.45 4.22
CA LYS A 135 -12.07 -13.34 3.37
C LYS A 135 -11.76 -13.54 1.88
N TRP A 136 -10.50 -13.30 1.49
CA TRP A 136 -10.05 -13.27 0.10
C TRP A 136 -9.19 -14.46 -0.31
N THR A 137 -8.75 -15.30 0.65
CA THR A 137 -7.94 -16.47 0.38
C THR A 137 -8.23 -17.62 1.33
N ASN A 138 -8.20 -18.84 0.79
CA ASN A 138 -8.30 -20.07 1.57
C ASN A 138 -6.93 -20.71 1.84
N LYS A 139 -5.84 -20.15 1.27
CA LYS A 139 -4.48 -20.66 1.47
C LYS A 139 -3.99 -20.36 2.87
N LYS A 140 -3.07 -21.21 3.37
CA LYS A 140 -2.52 -21.12 4.74
C LYS A 140 -1.01 -20.91 4.77
N ASN A 141 -0.38 -20.77 3.62
CA ASN A 141 1.07 -20.60 3.48
C ASN A 141 1.54 -19.16 3.67
N TRP A 142 0.88 -18.39 4.52
CA TRP A 142 1.18 -16.99 4.78
C TRP A 142 1.12 -16.63 6.26
N ILE A 143 1.86 -15.59 6.62
CA ILE A 143 1.85 -14.96 7.94
C ILE A 143 1.94 -13.45 7.82
N LEU A 144 1.55 -12.73 8.88
CA LEU A 144 1.86 -11.32 9.08
C LEU A 144 2.92 -11.18 10.16
N ASN A 145 3.98 -10.44 9.86
CA ASN A 145 4.99 -10.06 10.84
C ASN A 145 4.76 -8.62 11.29
N ASN A 146 4.34 -8.44 12.54
CA ASN A 146 3.95 -7.16 13.12
C ASN A 146 5.09 -6.41 13.81
N ASP A 147 6.31 -6.98 13.86
CA ASP A 147 7.42 -6.41 14.64
C ASP A 147 7.98 -5.13 14.02
N TYR A 148 7.74 -4.93 12.71
CA TYR A 148 8.32 -3.84 11.93
C TYR A 148 7.32 -2.73 11.56
N VAL A 149 6.26 -2.54 12.34
CA VAL A 149 5.25 -1.49 12.12
C VAL A 149 5.81 -0.06 12.30
N CYS A 150 6.96 0.08 13.00
CA CYS A 150 7.68 1.36 13.19
C CYS A 150 6.78 2.50 13.69
N GLY A 151 5.95 2.23 14.69
CA GLY A 151 5.06 3.24 15.28
C GLY A 151 3.69 3.39 14.61
N GLY A 152 3.48 2.84 13.42
CA GLY A 152 2.19 2.83 12.70
C GLY A 152 2.20 3.58 11.37
N TYR A 153 0.99 3.83 10.84
CA TYR A 153 0.83 4.46 9.53
C TYR A 153 1.47 5.86 9.47
N ALA A 154 2.26 6.10 8.42
CA ALA A 154 2.96 7.36 8.17
C ALA A 154 3.81 7.88 9.34
N LYS A 155 4.16 7.02 10.31
CA LYS A 155 5.16 7.31 11.34
C LYS A 155 6.51 6.78 10.90
N ALA A 156 7.54 7.61 11.06
CA ALA A 156 8.91 7.26 10.76
C ALA A 156 9.78 7.58 11.99
N SER A 157 10.48 6.58 12.51
CA SER A 157 11.52 6.80 13.49
C SER A 157 12.80 7.29 12.81
N LYS A 158 13.71 7.88 13.57
CA LYS A 158 15.03 8.26 13.06
C LYS A 158 15.75 7.05 12.46
N GLU A 159 15.67 5.90 13.11
CA GLU A 159 16.25 4.64 12.65
C GLU A 159 15.73 4.22 11.25
N LEU A 160 14.41 4.35 11.02
CA LEU A 160 13.83 4.05 9.72
C LEU A 160 14.31 5.03 8.64
N ILE A 161 14.43 6.31 8.97
CA ILE A 161 14.94 7.34 8.03
C ILE A 161 16.40 7.07 7.68
N ASP A 162 17.24 6.83 8.70
CA ASP A 162 18.66 6.49 8.51
C ASP A 162 18.79 5.22 7.63
N PHE A 163 17.98 4.19 7.91
CA PHE A 163 17.93 2.97 7.11
C PHE A 163 17.60 3.23 5.63
N ILE A 164 16.61 4.08 5.34
CA ILE A 164 16.24 4.41 3.95
C ILE A 164 17.41 5.05 3.23
N HIS A 165 18.11 5.97 3.86
CA HIS A 165 19.28 6.64 3.26
C HIS A 165 20.43 5.67 3.00
N GLU A 166 20.77 4.83 3.98
CA GLU A 166 21.82 3.81 3.84
C GLU A 166 21.49 2.78 2.77
N PHE A 167 20.24 2.33 2.73
CA PHE A 167 19.76 1.38 1.72
C PHE A 167 19.84 1.99 0.32
N TYR A 168 19.38 3.22 0.14
CA TYR A 168 19.47 3.90 -1.14
C TYR A 168 20.93 4.13 -1.58
N LYS A 169 21.80 4.54 -0.65
CA LYS A 169 23.23 4.73 -0.93
C LYS A 169 23.91 3.43 -1.37
N SER A 170 23.52 2.29 -0.80
CA SER A 170 24.17 1.00 -1.08
C SER A 170 23.57 0.27 -2.28
N GLN A 171 22.25 0.37 -2.49
CA GLN A 171 21.52 -0.41 -3.50
C GLN A 171 21.00 0.42 -4.68
N SER A 172 20.99 1.75 -4.57
CA SER A 172 20.39 2.67 -5.56
C SER A 172 18.88 2.38 -5.82
N ILE A 173 18.20 1.78 -4.84
CA ILE A 173 16.76 1.49 -4.89
C ILE A 173 16.08 2.38 -3.86
N PRO A 174 15.23 3.34 -4.29
CA PRO A 174 14.47 4.17 -3.37
C PRO A 174 13.35 3.36 -2.70
N LEU A 175 13.15 3.55 -1.40
CA LEU A 175 12.07 2.94 -0.63
C LEU A 175 11.10 4.01 -0.13
N ASP A 176 9.81 3.72 -0.16
CA ASP A 176 8.83 4.60 0.49
C ASP A 176 8.84 4.39 2.01
N VAL A 177 8.69 5.47 2.75
CA VAL A 177 8.78 5.47 4.22
C VAL A 177 7.61 4.78 4.93
N VAL A 178 6.46 4.62 4.24
CA VAL A 178 5.25 4.08 4.87
C VAL A 178 5.22 2.55 4.81
N TYR A 179 5.61 1.97 3.67
CA TYR A 179 5.42 0.57 3.35
C TYR A 179 6.72 -0.17 3.08
N THR A 180 7.39 0.13 1.96
CA THR A 180 8.50 -0.69 1.45
C THR A 180 9.75 -0.61 2.31
N ALA A 181 10.02 0.54 2.95
CA ALA A 181 11.15 0.66 3.86
C ALA A 181 10.99 -0.21 5.12
N LYS A 182 9.80 -0.25 5.69
CA LYS A 182 9.52 -1.09 6.87
C LYS A 182 9.64 -2.57 6.53
N MET A 183 9.14 -2.98 5.37
CA MET A 183 9.31 -4.34 4.86
C MET A 183 10.78 -4.69 4.67
N MET A 184 11.56 -3.87 3.96
CA MET A 184 12.97 -4.15 3.71
C MET A 184 13.80 -4.16 4.99
N MET A 185 13.55 -3.23 5.93
CA MET A 185 14.17 -3.25 7.24
C MET A 185 13.85 -4.56 7.98
N GLY A 186 12.59 -5.01 7.92
CA GLY A 186 12.18 -6.27 8.52
C GLY A 186 12.83 -7.49 7.86
N ILE A 187 12.90 -7.55 6.54
CA ILE A 187 13.56 -8.64 5.82
C ILE A 187 15.04 -8.74 6.21
N LEU A 188 15.77 -7.62 6.18
CA LEU A 188 17.20 -7.62 6.49
C LEU A 188 17.49 -7.96 7.97
N ASP A 189 16.63 -7.52 8.89
CA ASP A 189 16.74 -7.90 10.30
C ASP A 189 16.42 -9.39 10.52
N LEU A 190 15.41 -9.92 9.86
CA LEU A 190 15.07 -11.35 9.90
C LEU A 190 16.19 -12.24 9.29
N ILE A 191 16.88 -11.77 8.26
CA ILE A 191 18.07 -12.45 7.71
C ILE A 191 19.18 -12.51 8.78
N LYS A 192 19.47 -11.38 9.45
CA LYS A 192 20.47 -11.32 10.54
C LYS A 192 20.12 -12.22 11.74
N LYS A 193 18.84 -12.52 11.93
CA LYS A 193 18.32 -13.38 13.00
C LYS A 193 18.15 -14.85 12.59
N ASP A 194 18.68 -15.26 11.45
CA ASP A 194 18.56 -16.62 10.90
C ASP A 194 17.11 -17.15 10.83
N TYR A 195 16.15 -16.23 10.59
CA TYR A 195 14.73 -16.59 10.53
C TYR A 195 14.39 -17.41 9.27
N PHE A 196 15.01 -17.09 8.15
CA PHE A 196 14.82 -17.79 6.89
C PHE A 196 15.64 -19.10 6.88
N LYS A 197 15.09 -20.13 6.23
CA LYS A 197 15.86 -21.36 6.06
C LYS A 197 17.15 -21.05 5.30
N ARG A 198 18.25 -21.66 5.72
CA ARG A 198 19.55 -21.52 5.06
C ARG A 198 19.44 -21.90 3.59
N ASP A 199 20.14 -21.18 2.74
CA ASP A 199 20.16 -21.33 1.27
C ASP A 199 18.79 -21.13 0.58
N SER A 200 17.81 -20.53 1.26
CA SER A 200 16.54 -20.15 0.67
C SER A 200 16.61 -18.82 -0.08
N SER A 201 15.76 -18.68 -1.06
CA SER A 201 15.60 -17.47 -1.86
C SER A 201 14.42 -16.62 -1.36
N ILE A 202 14.59 -15.29 -1.41
CA ILE A 202 13.58 -14.33 -0.94
C ILE A 202 13.25 -13.36 -2.09
N LEU A 203 11.97 -13.25 -2.43
CA LEU A 203 11.45 -12.23 -3.33
C LEU A 203 10.78 -11.13 -2.51
N ALA A 204 11.34 -9.93 -2.54
CA ALA A 204 10.74 -8.73 -1.93
C ALA A 204 9.98 -7.93 -2.99
N ILE A 205 8.65 -7.83 -2.84
CA ILE A 205 7.79 -7.09 -3.78
C ILE A 205 7.81 -5.61 -3.46
N HIS A 206 8.43 -4.82 -4.35
CA HIS A 206 8.43 -3.36 -4.25
C HIS A 206 7.16 -2.80 -4.90
N THR A 207 6.19 -2.42 -4.08
CA THR A 207 4.85 -1.96 -4.53
C THR A 207 4.78 -0.47 -4.88
N GLY A 208 5.91 0.23 -4.98
CA GLY A 208 5.94 1.67 -5.26
C GLY A 208 5.72 2.51 -4.00
N GLY A 209 4.92 3.58 -4.11
CA GLY A 209 4.61 4.46 -2.97
C GLY A 209 5.51 5.69 -2.86
N LEU A 210 6.52 5.85 -3.72
CA LEU A 210 7.54 6.90 -3.64
C LEU A 210 6.97 8.32 -3.70
N GLN A 211 5.80 8.53 -4.32
CA GLN A 211 5.11 9.81 -4.30
C GLN A 211 4.82 10.30 -2.86
N GLY A 212 4.69 9.38 -1.91
CA GLY A 212 4.53 9.70 -0.50
C GLY A 212 5.76 10.35 0.13
N ASN A 213 6.96 9.98 -0.33
CA ASN A 213 8.22 10.55 0.17
C ASN A 213 8.30 12.05 -0.07
N LYS A 214 7.82 12.52 -1.24
CA LYS A 214 7.81 13.96 -1.54
C LYS A 214 7.01 14.75 -0.50
N GLY A 215 5.79 14.28 -0.16
CA GLY A 215 4.98 14.91 0.88
C GLY A 215 5.61 14.83 2.28
N MET A 216 6.31 13.74 2.60
CA MET A 216 7.04 13.60 3.87
C MET A 216 8.26 14.53 3.94
N ASN A 217 8.98 14.70 2.84
CA ASN A 217 10.08 15.66 2.73
C ASN A 217 9.60 17.11 2.93
N GLU A 218 8.53 17.50 2.25
CA GLU A 218 7.94 18.85 2.38
C GLU A 218 7.46 19.13 3.83
N ARG A 219 6.89 18.13 4.49
CA ARG A 219 6.32 18.29 5.82
C ARG A 219 7.33 18.18 6.96
N PHE A 220 8.33 17.32 6.83
CA PHE A 220 9.20 16.93 7.92
C PHE A 220 10.70 17.14 7.62
N GLY A 221 11.07 17.49 6.39
CA GLY A 221 12.46 17.71 6.00
C GLY A 221 13.34 16.46 6.00
N TYR A 222 12.77 15.28 5.75
CA TYR A 222 13.51 14.01 5.83
C TYR A 222 14.51 13.77 4.70
N ASN A 223 14.39 14.49 3.58
CA ASN A 223 15.23 14.32 2.39
C ASN A 223 15.25 12.88 1.83
N LEU A 224 14.12 12.19 1.92
CA LEU A 224 13.96 10.82 1.42
C LEU A 224 14.17 10.75 -0.09
N PRO A 225 14.78 9.68 -0.63
CA PRO A 225 14.89 9.44 -2.06
C PRO A 225 13.51 9.40 -2.72
N ILE A 226 13.38 9.99 -3.90
CA ILE A 226 12.12 10.06 -4.67
C ILE A 226 12.23 9.51 -6.09
N ASN A 227 13.44 9.20 -6.54
CA ASN A 227 13.78 8.61 -7.85
C ASN A 227 14.85 7.56 -7.67
#